data_d4fc238b148b6275398b92da087be503
#
_entry.id   d4fc238b148b6275398b92da087be503
#
_cell.length_a   1.000
_cell.length_b   1.000
_cell.length_c   1.000
_cell.angle_alpha   90.00
_cell.angle_beta   90.00
_cell.angle_gamma   90.00
#
_symmetry.space_group_name_H-M   'P 1'
#
loop_
_entity.id
_entity.type
_entity.pdbx_description
1 polymer ?
#
loop_
_entity_poly.entity_id
_entity_poly.type
_entity_poly.pdbx_seq_one_letter_code
_entity_poly.pdbx_strand_id
1 'polypeptide(L)'
;LEPLEKRACSFERIYFSRGSDAEIYQERKKLGKLLMPKVLKEIQHDTENTVFSFIPNTAETSFYGMLEAAQDELNNQKNDAILIEADKLTDKKLQEILSRKIRTEKIAIKDVKLRTFITEDSSRDDLVAHVYDVTYGVVKADDNLVIIDDSIVRGTTLKKSILKMLDRLAPKKIVVVSSAPQIRYPDCYGIDMARLEALIAFQAALELHKDRG
;
A
#
# COMPACT_ATOMS: atom_id res chain seq x y z
N LEU A 1 3.73 -41.58 -8.34
CA LEU A 1 3.04 -40.30 -8.58
C LEU A 1 3.79 -39.62 -9.72
N GLU A 2 3.07 -39.34 -10.81
CA GLU A 2 3.64 -38.54 -11.89
C GLU A 2 3.73 -37.08 -11.43
N PRO A 3 4.85 -36.37 -11.71
CA PRO A 3 4.98 -34.98 -11.37
C PRO A 3 3.99 -34.14 -12.19
N LEU A 4 3.17 -33.38 -11.49
CA LEU A 4 2.26 -32.42 -12.13
C LEU A 4 3.03 -31.18 -12.60
N GLU A 5 2.50 -30.52 -13.62
CA GLU A 5 3.03 -29.23 -14.09
C GLU A 5 3.12 -28.21 -12.93
N LYS A 6 4.28 -27.59 -12.76
CA LYS A 6 4.50 -26.57 -11.72
C LYS A 6 3.67 -25.33 -12.07
N ARG A 7 2.69 -25.00 -11.24
CA ARG A 7 1.90 -23.76 -11.33
C ARG A 7 2.22 -22.89 -10.13
N ALA A 8 2.86 -21.75 -10.39
CA ALA A 8 3.18 -20.78 -9.36
C ALA A 8 2.01 -19.80 -9.14
N CYS A 9 1.64 -19.58 -7.89
CA CYS A 9 0.68 -18.56 -7.48
C CYS A 9 1.41 -17.23 -7.26
N SER A 10 0.86 -16.11 -7.73
CA SER A 10 1.42 -14.77 -7.49
C SER A 10 1.50 -14.42 -6.01
N PHE A 11 0.54 -14.89 -5.21
CA PHE A 11 0.52 -14.71 -3.76
C PHE A 11 1.69 -15.42 -3.06
N GLU A 12 2.11 -16.58 -3.56
CA GLU A 12 3.31 -17.26 -3.09
C GLU A 12 4.56 -16.37 -3.21
N ARG A 13 4.73 -15.70 -4.35
CA ARG A 13 5.87 -14.81 -4.60
C ARG A 13 5.84 -13.57 -3.68
N ILE A 14 4.68 -13.06 -3.37
CA ILE A 14 4.50 -11.85 -2.57
C ILE A 14 4.60 -12.13 -1.08
N TYR A 15 4.02 -13.23 -0.60
CA TYR A 15 3.85 -13.49 0.83
C TYR A 15 4.74 -14.62 1.37
N PHE A 16 4.79 -15.77 0.70
CA PHE A 16 5.50 -16.96 1.21
C PHE A 16 6.96 -17.01 0.81
N SER A 17 7.35 -16.49 -0.34
CA SER A 17 8.74 -16.50 -0.79
C SER A 17 9.62 -15.64 0.11
N ARG A 18 10.88 -16.03 0.28
CA ARG A 18 11.84 -15.32 1.13
C ARG A 18 12.12 -13.93 0.59
N GLY A 19 11.81 -12.89 1.38
CA GLY A 19 12.07 -11.49 1.02
C GLY A 19 13.56 -11.13 0.92
N SER A 20 14.46 -11.98 1.44
CA SER A 20 15.92 -11.84 1.31
C SER A 20 16.50 -12.48 0.03
N ASP A 21 15.69 -13.20 -0.75
CA ASP A 21 16.08 -13.65 -2.07
C ASP A 21 16.14 -12.46 -3.05
N ALA A 22 17.24 -12.37 -3.82
CA ALA A 22 17.48 -11.21 -4.68
C ALA A 22 16.42 -11.04 -5.78
N GLU A 23 15.95 -12.14 -6.38
CA GLU A 23 14.93 -12.10 -7.42
C GLU A 23 13.58 -11.69 -6.83
N ILE A 24 13.18 -12.28 -5.70
CA ILE A 24 11.95 -11.93 -4.98
C ILE A 24 11.97 -10.46 -4.55
N TYR A 25 13.10 -9.98 -4.04
CA TYR A 25 13.26 -8.59 -3.66
C TYR A 25 13.01 -7.65 -4.85
N GLN A 26 13.64 -7.92 -6.00
CA GLN A 26 13.47 -7.11 -7.22
C GLN A 26 12.06 -7.21 -7.79
N GLU A 27 11.43 -8.38 -7.77
CA GLU A 27 10.03 -8.53 -8.18
C GLU A 27 9.09 -7.68 -7.31
N ARG A 28 9.23 -7.74 -5.99
CA ARG A 28 8.40 -6.96 -5.07
C ARG A 28 8.59 -5.45 -5.27
N LYS A 29 9.84 -5.00 -5.47
CA LYS A 29 10.11 -3.60 -5.84
C LYS A 29 9.41 -3.22 -7.15
N LYS A 30 9.54 -4.05 -8.17
CA LYS A 30 8.91 -3.81 -9.49
C LYS A 30 7.39 -3.71 -9.39
N LEU A 31 6.75 -4.54 -8.55
CA LEU A 31 5.31 -4.45 -8.30
C LEU A 31 4.92 -3.06 -7.77
N GLY A 32 5.63 -2.56 -6.76
CA GLY A 32 5.41 -1.21 -6.24
C GLY A 32 5.59 -0.12 -7.29
N LYS A 33 6.66 -0.20 -8.10
CA LYS A 33 6.91 0.74 -9.19
C LYS A 33 5.78 0.77 -10.22
N LEU A 34 5.25 -0.40 -10.60
CA LEU A 34 4.17 -0.53 -11.58
C LEU A 34 2.82 0.01 -11.10
N LEU A 35 2.62 0.18 -9.80
CA LEU A 35 1.41 0.76 -9.23
C LEU A 35 1.38 2.29 -9.33
N MET A 36 2.54 2.94 -9.42
CA MET A 36 2.66 4.40 -9.32
C MET A 36 1.82 5.17 -10.34
N PRO A 37 1.70 4.78 -11.63
CA PRO A 37 0.85 5.51 -12.58
C PRO A 37 -0.63 5.57 -12.17
N LYS A 38 -1.15 4.52 -11.53
CA LYS A 38 -2.51 4.52 -10.98
C LYS A 38 -2.62 5.40 -9.74
N VAL A 39 -1.63 5.35 -8.87
CA VAL A 39 -1.56 6.20 -7.67
C VAL A 39 -1.52 7.68 -8.07
N LEU A 40 -0.66 8.06 -9.03
CA LEU A 40 -0.57 9.44 -9.55
C LEU A 40 -1.92 9.95 -10.05
N LYS A 41 -2.64 9.14 -10.80
CA LYS A 41 -3.99 9.49 -11.25
C LYS A 41 -4.95 9.74 -10.09
N GLU A 42 -4.89 8.89 -9.05
CA GLU A 42 -5.76 9.03 -7.87
C GLU A 42 -5.45 10.28 -7.04
N ILE A 43 -4.19 10.67 -6.93
CA ILE A 43 -3.76 11.89 -6.24
C ILE A 43 -3.69 13.11 -7.16
N GLN A 44 -4.14 12.98 -8.42
CA GLN A 44 -4.13 14.06 -9.43
C GLN A 44 -2.74 14.66 -9.66
N HIS A 45 -1.69 13.81 -9.61
CA HIS A 45 -0.28 14.19 -9.71
C HIS A 45 0.23 15.16 -8.62
N ASP A 46 -0.55 15.37 -7.57
CA ASP A 46 -0.16 16.19 -6.41
C ASP A 46 0.81 15.42 -5.50
N THR A 47 2.09 15.39 -5.86
CA THR A 47 3.14 14.75 -5.07
C THR A 47 3.56 15.58 -3.86
N GLU A 48 3.30 16.88 -3.85
CA GLU A 48 3.69 17.82 -2.80
C GLU A 48 2.81 17.67 -1.55
N ASN A 49 1.49 17.56 -1.75
CA ASN A 49 0.53 17.38 -0.67
C ASN A 49 0.14 15.88 -0.54
N THR A 50 1.09 14.99 -0.73
CA THR A 50 0.88 13.55 -0.58
C THR A 50 1.92 12.95 0.36
N VAL A 51 1.44 12.20 1.36
CA VAL A 51 2.25 11.37 2.26
C VAL A 51 2.15 9.92 1.82
N PHE A 52 3.31 9.30 1.61
CA PHE A 52 3.42 7.89 1.26
C PHE A 52 3.82 7.06 2.47
N SER A 53 3.14 5.94 2.68
CA SER A 53 3.41 5.01 3.77
C SER A 53 3.08 3.57 3.39
N PHE A 54 3.32 2.63 4.30
CA PHE A 54 3.04 1.20 4.09
C PHE A 54 2.53 0.53 5.35
N ILE A 55 1.86 -0.60 5.17
CA ILE A 55 1.48 -1.50 6.27
C ILE A 55 2.61 -2.50 6.50
N PRO A 56 3.26 -2.49 7.68
CA PRO A 56 4.33 -3.43 7.96
C PRO A 56 3.81 -4.87 8.10
N ASN A 57 4.60 -5.91 7.69
CA ASN A 57 6.01 -5.78 7.30
C ASN A 57 6.23 -6.07 5.81
N THR A 58 5.43 -6.96 5.20
CA THR A 58 5.67 -7.53 3.86
C THR A 58 5.61 -6.50 2.74
N ALA A 59 4.77 -5.47 2.89
CA ALA A 59 4.60 -4.39 1.90
C ALA A 59 5.83 -3.48 1.75
N GLU A 60 6.77 -3.50 2.70
CA GLU A 60 7.90 -2.55 2.75
C GLU A 60 8.74 -2.55 1.47
N THR A 61 9.05 -3.74 0.92
CA THR A 61 9.85 -3.82 -0.31
C THR A 61 9.14 -3.22 -1.51
N SER A 62 7.83 -3.45 -1.64
CA SER A 62 7.01 -2.84 -2.70
C SER A 62 6.89 -1.33 -2.51
N PHE A 63 6.83 -0.87 -1.26
CA PHE A 63 6.84 0.55 -0.94
C PHE A 63 8.10 1.26 -1.45
N TYR A 64 9.30 0.67 -1.28
CA TYR A 64 10.52 1.25 -1.84
C TYR A 64 10.45 1.38 -3.36
N GLY A 65 9.90 0.40 -4.06
CA GLY A 65 9.70 0.49 -5.51
C GLY A 65 8.72 1.60 -5.91
N MET A 66 7.65 1.79 -5.15
CA MET A 66 6.69 2.87 -5.35
C MET A 66 7.36 4.24 -5.11
N LEU A 67 8.20 4.37 -4.09
CA LEU A 67 8.94 5.61 -3.80
C LEU A 67 9.93 5.96 -4.90
N GLU A 68 10.65 4.99 -5.47
CA GLU A 68 11.54 5.25 -6.61
C GLU A 68 10.75 5.87 -7.77
N ALA A 69 9.58 5.31 -8.11
CA ALA A 69 8.75 5.85 -9.18
C ALA A 69 8.14 7.22 -8.82
N ALA A 70 7.78 7.45 -7.56
CA ALA A 70 7.33 8.75 -7.09
C ALA A 70 8.42 9.82 -7.21
N GLN A 71 9.67 9.46 -6.89
CA GLN A 71 10.82 10.34 -7.01
C GLN A 71 11.13 10.66 -8.48
N ASP A 72 11.03 9.66 -9.37
CA ASP A 72 11.17 9.86 -10.82
C ASP A 72 10.13 10.88 -11.32
N GLU A 73 8.87 10.74 -10.92
CA GLU A 73 7.80 11.69 -11.27
C GLU A 73 8.08 13.10 -10.72
N LEU A 74 8.47 13.22 -9.45
CA LEU A 74 8.82 14.52 -8.87
C LEU A 74 9.99 15.17 -9.62
N ASN A 75 10.98 14.40 -10.07
CA ASN A 75 12.10 14.91 -10.86
C ASN A 75 11.61 15.42 -12.22
N ASN A 76 10.67 14.73 -12.86
CA ASN A 76 10.05 15.21 -14.10
C ASN A 76 9.30 16.54 -13.87
N GLN A 77 8.48 16.62 -12.82
CA GLN A 77 7.77 17.84 -12.43
C GLN A 77 8.70 19.02 -12.15
N LYS A 78 9.86 18.76 -11.49
CA LYS A 78 10.88 19.78 -11.28
C LYS A 78 11.50 20.26 -12.60
N ASN A 79 11.83 19.33 -13.48
CA ASN A 79 12.39 19.65 -14.78
C ASN A 79 11.42 20.51 -15.62
N ASP A 80 10.14 20.12 -15.65
CA ASP A 80 9.10 20.86 -16.35
C ASP A 80 8.93 22.28 -15.77
N ALA A 81 8.90 22.41 -14.43
CA ALA A 81 8.80 23.70 -13.77
C ALA A 81 9.99 24.62 -14.08
N ILE A 82 11.22 24.07 -14.13
CA ILE A 82 12.44 24.83 -14.50
C ILE A 82 12.38 25.26 -15.96
N LEU A 83 11.96 24.39 -16.87
CA LEU A 83 11.89 24.70 -18.30
C LEU A 83 10.81 25.74 -18.62
N ILE A 84 9.64 25.66 -17.97
CA ILE A 84 8.54 26.62 -18.16
C ILE A 84 8.94 28.02 -17.69
N GLU A 85 9.70 28.11 -16.60
CA GLU A 85 10.08 29.39 -15.99
C GLU A 85 11.49 29.85 -16.38
N ALA A 86 12.17 29.21 -17.34
CA ALA A 86 13.61 29.40 -17.63
C ALA A 86 14.01 30.87 -17.76
N ASP A 87 13.22 31.68 -18.48
CA ASP A 87 13.51 33.10 -18.72
C ASP A 87 13.33 34.03 -17.49
N LYS A 88 12.63 33.55 -16.46
CA LYS A 88 12.28 34.29 -15.23
C LYS A 88 12.80 33.61 -13.96
N LEU A 89 13.59 32.58 -14.12
CA LEU A 89 14.06 31.76 -13.01
C LEU A 89 15.07 32.53 -12.16
N THR A 90 14.71 32.82 -10.91
CA THR A 90 15.63 33.37 -9.91
C THR A 90 16.27 32.27 -9.09
N ASP A 91 17.45 32.54 -8.49
CA ASP A 91 18.10 31.58 -7.58
C ASP A 91 17.17 31.08 -6.47
N LYS A 92 16.37 32.00 -5.90
CA LYS A 92 15.41 31.65 -4.85
C LYS A 92 14.35 30.66 -5.35
N LYS A 93 13.80 30.89 -6.54
CA LYS A 93 12.77 30.03 -7.15
C LYS A 93 13.37 28.68 -7.53
N LEU A 94 14.58 28.66 -8.07
CA LEU A 94 15.31 27.42 -8.35
C LEU A 94 15.51 26.59 -7.10
N GLN A 95 15.95 27.19 -5.99
CA GLN A 95 16.11 26.51 -4.72
C GLN A 95 14.78 25.96 -4.17
N GLU A 96 13.68 26.70 -4.31
CA GLU A 96 12.34 26.25 -3.97
C GLU A 96 11.96 24.98 -4.74
N ILE A 97 12.10 24.99 -6.08
CA ILE A 97 11.80 23.83 -6.93
C ILE A 97 12.68 22.62 -6.54
N LEU A 98 13.99 22.84 -6.39
CA LEU A 98 14.94 21.77 -6.08
C LEU A 98 14.72 21.19 -4.67
N SER A 99 14.26 21.99 -3.73
CA SER A 99 14.01 21.56 -2.35
C SER A 99 12.79 20.64 -2.17
N ARG A 100 11.91 20.54 -3.16
CA ARG A 100 10.74 19.64 -3.12
C ARG A 100 11.18 18.20 -2.92
N LYS A 101 10.47 17.47 -2.07
CA LYS A 101 10.77 16.08 -1.72
C LYS A 101 9.48 15.28 -1.63
N ILE A 102 9.56 13.99 -1.98
CA ILE A 102 8.50 13.05 -1.64
C ILE A 102 8.41 12.91 -0.13
N ARG A 103 7.22 13.11 0.43
CA ARG A 103 6.95 12.98 1.86
C ARG A 103 6.66 11.52 2.19
N THR A 104 7.48 10.95 3.06
CA THR A 104 7.35 9.56 3.49
C THR A 104 7.33 9.50 5.00
N GLU A 105 6.32 8.84 5.55
CA GLU A 105 6.15 8.72 6.98
C GLU A 105 5.80 7.28 7.37
N LYS A 106 6.31 6.84 8.51
CA LYS A 106 5.92 5.55 9.08
C LYS A 106 4.62 5.73 9.87
N ILE A 107 3.49 5.66 9.16
CA ILE A 107 2.17 5.90 9.74
C ILE A 107 1.72 4.71 10.59
N ALA A 108 1.78 3.50 10.05
CA ALA A 108 1.38 2.29 10.76
C ALA A 108 2.58 1.64 11.44
N ILE A 109 2.50 1.48 12.74
CA ILE A 109 3.52 0.82 13.56
C ILE A 109 2.90 -0.45 14.13
N LYS A 110 3.46 -1.61 13.76
CA LYS A 110 3.02 -2.89 14.30
C LYS A 110 3.61 -3.11 15.68
N ASP A 111 2.78 -3.19 16.72
CA ASP A 111 3.26 -3.49 18.07
C ASP A 111 3.60 -4.98 18.20
N VAL A 112 4.89 -5.25 18.36
CA VAL A 112 5.42 -6.62 18.52
C VAL A 112 5.05 -7.21 19.87
N LYS A 113 4.81 -6.38 20.88
CA LYS A 113 4.51 -6.85 22.25
C LYS A 113 3.13 -7.50 22.37
N LEU A 114 2.16 -7.08 21.55
CA LEU A 114 0.82 -7.68 21.55
C LEU A 114 0.77 -9.12 21.01
N ARG A 115 1.84 -9.64 20.39
CA ARG A 115 1.93 -11.04 19.97
C ARG A 115 2.19 -12.04 21.10
N THR A 116 2.68 -11.58 22.26
CA THR A 116 3.11 -12.45 23.36
C THR A 116 2.01 -12.74 24.39
N PHE A 117 0.89 -12.04 24.31
CA PHE A 117 -0.25 -12.28 25.19
C PHE A 117 -1.39 -12.94 24.38
N ILE A 118 -1.30 -14.24 24.23
CA ILE A 118 -2.39 -15.06 23.68
C ILE A 118 -3.46 -15.15 24.77
N THR A 119 -4.51 -14.36 24.63
CA THR A 119 -5.73 -14.47 25.41
C THR A 119 -6.82 -15.12 24.57
N GLU A 120 -7.77 -15.76 25.26
CA GLU A 120 -8.83 -16.60 24.72
C GLU A 120 -9.66 -15.97 23.58
N ASP A 121 -10.30 -16.82 22.77
CA ASP A 121 -10.96 -16.53 21.49
C ASP A 121 -11.99 -15.37 21.47
N SER A 122 -12.54 -14.95 22.59
CA SER A 122 -13.53 -13.88 22.67
C SER A 122 -12.96 -12.45 22.54
N SER A 123 -11.65 -12.28 22.68
CA SER A 123 -10.96 -10.99 22.63
C SER A 123 -10.20 -10.71 21.31
N ARG A 124 -10.27 -11.63 20.34
CA ARG A 124 -9.55 -11.48 19.06
C ARG A 124 -9.96 -10.25 18.25
N ASP A 125 -11.23 -9.88 18.27
CA ASP A 125 -11.72 -8.71 17.50
C ASP A 125 -11.22 -7.39 18.12
N ASP A 126 -11.08 -7.31 19.43
CA ASP A 126 -10.51 -6.15 20.13
C ASP A 126 -8.97 -6.10 19.97
N LEU A 127 -8.30 -7.25 19.98
CA LEU A 127 -6.85 -7.35 19.74
C LEU A 127 -6.45 -6.88 18.35
N VAL A 128 -7.24 -7.20 17.31
CA VAL A 128 -6.98 -6.74 15.94
C VAL A 128 -7.04 -5.20 15.84
N ALA A 129 -7.87 -4.54 16.66
CA ALA A 129 -7.96 -3.09 16.69
C ALA A 129 -6.71 -2.42 17.31
N HIS A 130 -5.94 -3.14 18.12
CA HIS A 130 -4.75 -2.64 18.83
C HIS A 130 -3.41 -3.14 18.26
N VAL A 131 -3.41 -3.93 17.20
CA VAL A 131 -2.18 -4.47 16.58
C VAL A 131 -1.32 -3.38 15.94
N TYR A 132 -1.94 -2.28 15.53
CA TYR A 132 -1.25 -1.16 14.90
C TYR A 132 -1.43 0.11 15.71
N ASP A 133 -0.31 0.80 15.94
CA ASP A 133 -0.29 2.16 16.44
C ASP A 133 -0.10 3.16 15.29
N VAL A 134 -0.40 4.43 15.52
CA VAL A 134 -0.41 5.49 14.51
C VAL A 134 0.47 6.65 14.91
N THR A 135 1.29 7.11 13.97
CA THR A 135 2.05 8.34 14.14
C THR A 135 1.17 9.56 13.86
N TYR A 136 0.80 10.29 14.91
CA TYR A 136 0.00 11.50 14.80
C TYR A 136 0.83 12.74 14.42
N GLY A 137 0.18 13.74 13.81
CA GLY A 137 0.77 15.07 13.54
C GLY A 137 1.64 15.16 12.29
N VAL A 138 1.85 14.07 11.57
CA VAL A 138 2.67 14.03 10.34
C VAL A 138 1.84 14.14 9.05
N VAL A 139 0.52 13.91 9.15
CA VAL A 139 -0.45 14.06 8.06
C VAL A 139 -1.33 15.25 8.36
N LYS A 140 -1.52 16.13 7.36
CA LYS A 140 -2.36 17.33 7.47
C LYS A 140 -3.73 17.08 6.82
N ALA A 141 -4.70 17.92 7.14
CA ALA A 141 -6.07 17.81 6.62
C ALA A 141 -6.20 18.01 5.10
N ASP A 142 -5.23 18.67 4.47
CA ASP A 142 -5.15 18.88 3.02
C ASP A 142 -4.29 17.84 2.29
N ASP A 143 -3.64 16.93 3.02
CA ASP A 143 -2.81 15.88 2.44
C ASP A 143 -3.64 14.72 1.87
N ASN A 144 -3.17 14.15 0.76
CA ASN A 144 -3.50 12.79 0.38
C ASN A 144 -2.62 11.82 1.17
N LEU A 145 -3.18 10.73 1.63
CA LEU A 145 -2.45 9.65 2.31
C LEU A 145 -2.47 8.39 1.44
N VAL A 146 -1.33 8.02 0.88
CA VAL A 146 -1.16 6.79 0.09
C VAL A 146 -0.54 5.72 0.96
N ILE A 147 -1.25 4.60 1.13
CA ILE A 147 -0.80 3.46 1.93
C ILE A 147 -0.76 2.22 1.06
N ILE A 148 0.41 1.59 0.97
CA ILE A 148 0.56 0.30 0.31
C ILE A 148 0.51 -0.85 1.32
N ASP A 149 -0.30 -1.87 1.00
CA ASP A 149 -0.34 -3.16 1.70
C ASP A 149 0.18 -4.27 0.79
N ASP A 150 0.57 -5.40 1.34
CA ASP A 150 1.04 -6.56 0.56
C ASP A 150 -0.10 -7.20 -0.23
N SER A 151 -1.24 -7.39 0.41
CA SER A 151 -2.40 -8.05 -0.20
C SER A 151 -3.70 -7.70 0.50
N ILE A 152 -4.80 -7.68 -0.26
CA ILE A 152 -6.15 -7.56 0.27
C ILE A 152 -6.90 -8.86 -0.07
N VAL A 153 -7.04 -9.73 0.93
CA VAL A 153 -7.69 -11.05 0.76
C VAL A 153 -9.16 -10.97 1.16
N ARG A 154 -9.44 -10.90 2.47
CA ARG A 154 -10.79 -10.79 3.02
C ARG A 154 -11.22 -9.35 3.28
N GLY A 155 -10.27 -8.44 3.33
CA GLY A 155 -10.50 -7.04 3.70
C GLY A 155 -10.84 -6.80 5.17
N THR A 156 -10.86 -7.83 6.01
CA THR A 156 -11.26 -7.72 7.43
C THR A 156 -10.31 -6.81 8.21
N THR A 157 -8.99 -7.04 8.11
CA THR A 157 -7.98 -6.21 8.78
C THR A 157 -8.03 -4.77 8.28
N LEU A 158 -8.17 -4.60 6.96
CA LEU A 158 -8.30 -3.28 6.34
C LEU A 158 -9.51 -2.53 6.89
N LYS A 159 -10.70 -3.15 6.89
CA LYS A 159 -11.97 -2.53 7.32
C LYS A 159 -12.05 -2.32 8.84
N LYS A 160 -11.69 -3.33 9.63
CA LYS A 160 -11.87 -3.29 11.09
C LYS A 160 -10.81 -2.48 11.82
N SER A 161 -9.59 -2.44 11.29
CA SER A 161 -8.43 -1.82 11.94
C SER A 161 -7.84 -0.68 11.13
N ILE A 162 -7.25 -0.97 9.97
CA ILE A 162 -6.41 -0.03 9.23
C ILE A 162 -7.18 1.24 8.83
N LEU A 163 -8.32 1.12 8.16
CA LEU A 163 -9.08 2.29 7.72
C LEU A 163 -9.56 3.16 8.88
N LYS A 164 -10.04 2.54 9.97
CA LYS A 164 -10.45 3.28 11.16
C LYS A 164 -9.29 4.04 11.82
N MET A 165 -8.11 3.45 11.79
CA MET A 165 -6.89 4.03 12.32
C MET A 165 -6.45 5.22 11.46
N LEU A 166 -6.44 5.06 10.13
CA LEU A 166 -6.05 6.11 9.19
C LEU A 166 -7.04 7.29 9.15
N ASP A 167 -8.32 7.01 9.31
CA ASP A 167 -9.39 8.02 9.36
C ASP A 167 -9.20 9.00 10.52
N ARG A 168 -8.63 8.55 11.65
CA ARG A 168 -8.30 9.43 12.79
C ARG A 168 -7.25 10.51 12.46
N LEU A 169 -6.49 10.33 11.39
CA LEU A 169 -5.52 11.32 10.93
C LEU A 169 -6.19 12.45 10.12
N ALA A 170 -7.46 12.25 9.76
CA ALA A 170 -8.30 13.18 9.00
C ALA A 170 -7.63 13.74 7.72
N PRO A 171 -7.02 12.91 6.87
CA PRO A 171 -6.47 13.39 5.60
C PRO A 171 -7.59 13.78 4.63
N LYS A 172 -7.25 14.58 3.62
CA LYS A 172 -8.16 14.92 2.52
C LYS A 172 -8.66 13.66 1.78
N LYS A 173 -7.78 12.70 1.54
CA LYS A 173 -8.07 11.46 0.83
C LYS A 173 -7.16 10.33 1.32
N ILE A 174 -7.71 9.13 1.46
CA ILE A 174 -6.92 7.91 1.71
C ILE A 174 -6.93 7.06 0.44
N VAL A 175 -5.75 6.71 -0.07
CA VAL A 175 -5.55 5.81 -1.20
C VAL A 175 -4.88 4.54 -0.69
N VAL A 176 -5.63 3.45 -0.67
CA VAL A 176 -5.09 2.13 -0.31
C VAL A 176 -4.68 1.39 -1.56
N VAL A 177 -3.46 0.89 -1.57
CA VAL A 177 -2.83 0.21 -2.70
C VAL A 177 -2.41 -1.19 -2.28
N SER A 178 -2.70 -2.19 -3.09
CA SER A 178 -2.23 -3.56 -2.87
C SER A 178 -1.11 -3.90 -3.84
N SER A 179 0.02 -4.41 -3.34
CA SER A 179 1.11 -4.89 -4.20
C SER A 179 0.80 -6.23 -4.86
N ALA A 180 -0.04 -7.06 -4.21
CA ALA A 180 -0.58 -8.26 -4.83
C ALA A 180 -1.65 -7.93 -5.87
N PRO A 181 -1.75 -8.69 -6.95
CA PRO A 181 -2.93 -8.68 -7.80
C PRO A 181 -4.16 -9.12 -7.01
N GLN A 182 -5.34 -8.81 -7.53
CA GLN A 182 -6.61 -9.18 -6.93
C GLN A 182 -6.71 -10.70 -6.71
N ILE A 183 -6.97 -11.13 -5.49
CA ILE A 183 -7.14 -12.54 -5.13
C ILE A 183 -8.57 -12.97 -5.50
N ARG A 184 -8.70 -13.78 -6.54
CA ARG A 184 -9.99 -14.17 -7.13
C ARG A 184 -10.40 -15.61 -6.84
N TYR A 185 -9.43 -16.48 -6.54
CA TYR A 185 -9.65 -17.91 -6.37
C TYR A 185 -9.04 -18.40 -5.06
N PRO A 186 -9.67 -19.40 -4.43
CA PRO A 186 -9.06 -20.08 -3.30
C PRO A 186 -7.71 -20.69 -3.67
N ASP A 187 -6.83 -20.79 -2.71
CA ASP A 187 -5.55 -21.47 -2.87
C ASP A 187 -5.58 -22.90 -2.29
N CYS A 188 -4.51 -23.63 -2.57
CA CYS A 188 -4.33 -24.98 -2.03
C CYS A 188 -3.65 -25.03 -0.65
N TYR A 189 -3.21 -23.88 -0.13
CA TYR A 189 -2.54 -23.81 1.18
C TYR A 189 -3.52 -23.81 2.35
N GLY A 190 -4.80 -23.48 2.10
CA GLY A 190 -5.87 -23.51 3.10
C GLY A 190 -5.79 -22.42 4.17
N ILE A 191 -4.84 -21.50 4.06
CA ILE A 191 -4.64 -20.41 5.01
C ILE A 191 -5.35 -19.18 4.49
N ASP A 192 -6.42 -18.75 5.18
CA ASP A 192 -7.18 -17.51 4.90
C ASP A 192 -7.82 -17.37 3.52
N MET A 193 -7.47 -18.20 2.55
CA MET A 193 -7.96 -18.19 1.17
C MET A 193 -8.68 -19.48 0.75
N ALA A 194 -9.06 -20.33 1.70
CA ALA A 194 -9.67 -21.63 1.42
C ALA A 194 -11.11 -21.53 0.87
N ARG A 195 -11.81 -20.42 1.13
CA ARG A 195 -13.22 -20.25 0.78
C ARG A 195 -13.42 -19.07 -0.14
N LEU A 196 -14.03 -19.33 -1.31
CA LEU A 196 -14.29 -18.30 -2.33
C LEU A 196 -15.17 -17.17 -1.78
N GLU A 197 -16.20 -17.50 -1.04
CA GLU A 197 -17.14 -16.53 -0.45
C GLU A 197 -16.50 -15.60 0.59
N ALA A 198 -15.34 -15.96 1.13
CA ALA A 198 -14.59 -15.11 2.06
C ALA A 198 -13.70 -14.08 1.35
N LEU A 199 -13.44 -14.24 0.05
CA LEU A 199 -12.61 -13.31 -0.73
C LEU A 199 -13.36 -12.02 -1.01
N ILE A 200 -12.78 -10.86 -0.63
CA ILE A 200 -13.41 -9.55 -0.85
C ILE A 200 -13.67 -9.27 -2.34
N ALA A 201 -12.79 -9.74 -3.21
CA ALA A 201 -12.96 -9.59 -4.65
C ALA A 201 -14.22 -10.31 -5.17
N PHE A 202 -14.51 -11.48 -4.61
CA PHE A 202 -15.73 -12.23 -4.96
C PHE A 202 -16.99 -11.55 -4.40
N GLN A 203 -16.94 -11.10 -3.14
CA GLN A 203 -18.04 -10.36 -2.53
C GLN A 203 -18.35 -9.07 -3.31
N ALA A 204 -17.32 -8.30 -3.66
CA ALA A 204 -17.48 -7.09 -4.46
C ALA A 204 -18.07 -7.37 -5.87
N ALA A 205 -17.68 -8.47 -6.50
CA ALA A 205 -18.23 -8.88 -7.78
C ALA A 205 -19.72 -9.24 -7.68
N LEU A 206 -20.14 -9.93 -6.60
CA LEU A 206 -21.54 -10.25 -6.36
C LEU A 206 -22.39 -9.01 -6.13
N GLU A 207 -21.91 -8.07 -5.30
CA GLU A 207 -22.64 -6.82 -5.07
C GLU A 207 -22.75 -5.99 -6.36
N LEU A 208 -21.65 -5.87 -7.12
CA LEU A 208 -21.68 -5.15 -8.38
C LEU A 208 -22.63 -5.80 -9.42
N HIS A 209 -22.77 -7.13 -9.37
CA HIS A 209 -23.74 -7.84 -10.24
C HIS A 209 -25.17 -7.54 -9.83
N LYS A 210 -25.47 -7.48 -8.53
CA LYS A 210 -26.80 -7.10 -8.02
C LYS A 210 -27.16 -5.66 -8.42
N ASP A 211 -26.20 -4.73 -8.34
CA ASP A 211 -26.40 -3.31 -8.69
C ASP A 211 -26.67 -3.10 -10.19
N ARG A 212 -26.20 -4.02 -11.03
CA ARG A 212 -26.35 -3.93 -12.50
C ARG A 212 -27.55 -4.70 -13.06
N GLY A 213 -28.25 -5.50 -12.25
CA GLY A 213 -29.39 -6.33 -12.65
C GLY A 213 -28.91 -7.64 -13.23
#